data_247588ff19dd9bdbf66a15221d469720
#
_entry.id   247588ff19dd9bdbf66a15221d469720
#
_cell.length_a   1.000
_cell.length_b   1.000
_cell.length_c   1.000
_cell.angle_alpha   90.00
_cell.angle_beta   90.00
_cell.angle_gamma   90.00
#
_symmetry.space_group_name_H-M   'P 1'
#
loop_
_entity.id
_entity.type
_entity.pdbx_description
1 polymer ?
#
loop_
_entity_poly.entity_id
_entity_poly.type
_entity_poly.pdbx_seq_one_letter_code
_entity_poly.pdbx_strand_id
1 'polypeptide(L)'
;KLKTYLEASDVKVVLTRDVDTGLYSSKDTHKKMADMKKRCQLIEEAKPDLVISIHQNSYHEEAIRGGQVFYYKTSVQGKKLAESLQKRFDYVLGDSNKRQAKANDNYYLLLHVKEPIVIAECGFLSNREEAKKLETEEYQDRLAWTLHMGIMEYLNQNQ
;
A
#
# COMPACT_ATOMS: atom_id res chain seq x y z
N LYS A 1 -10.29 -1.77 8.48
CA LYS A 1 -9.53 -0.92 9.41
C LYS A 1 -9.12 0.42 8.77
N LEU A 2 -8.18 0.50 7.82
CA LEU A 2 -7.74 1.77 7.21
C LEU A 2 -8.92 2.58 6.62
N LYS A 3 -9.81 1.95 5.87
CA LYS A 3 -11.03 2.60 5.36
C LYS A 3 -11.80 3.31 6.47
N THR A 4 -12.03 2.66 7.61
CA THR A 4 -12.76 3.22 8.75
C THR A 4 -12.09 4.49 9.28
N TYR A 5 -10.76 4.50 9.44
CA TYR A 5 -10.03 5.68 9.87
C TYR A 5 -10.09 6.84 8.89
N LEU A 6 -9.95 6.54 7.59
CA LEU A 6 -10.01 7.56 6.54
C LEU A 6 -11.41 8.17 6.43
N GLU A 7 -12.46 7.36 6.45
CA GLU A 7 -13.85 7.83 6.39
C GLU A 7 -14.24 8.65 7.65
N ALA A 8 -13.70 8.29 8.83
CA ALA A 8 -13.84 9.11 10.04
C ALA A 8 -13.13 10.47 9.98
N SER A 9 -12.24 10.65 9.00
CA SER A 9 -11.53 11.91 8.70
C SER A 9 -12.05 12.58 7.42
N ASP A 10 -13.29 12.33 7.04
CA ASP A 10 -13.98 12.89 5.87
C ASP A 10 -13.30 12.57 4.51
N VAL A 11 -12.51 11.49 4.45
CA VAL A 11 -11.89 11.01 3.21
C VAL A 11 -12.79 9.96 2.56
N LYS A 12 -13.25 10.21 1.34
CA LYS A 12 -13.99 9.21 0.57
C LYS A 12 -13.09 8.06 0.14
N VAL A 13 -13.44 6.83 0.50
CA VAL A 13 -12.65 5.63 0.19
C VAL A 13 -13.36 4.73 -0.81
N VAL A 14 -12.68 4.42 -1.91
CA VAL A 14 -13.11 3.43 -2.90
C VAL A 14 -12.19 2.22 -2.81
N LEU A 15 -12.74 1.03 -2.60
CA LEU A 15 -11.99 -0.22 -2.61
C LEU A 15 -12.05 -0.85 -4.00
N THR A 16 -10.92 -1.32 -4.51
CA THR A 16 -10.91 -2.10 -5.76
C THR A 16 -11.53 -3.49 -5.56
N ARG A 17 -11.53 -4.00 -4.33
CA ARG A 17 -12.30 -5.19 -3.91
C ARG A 17 -12.50 -5.15 -2.39
N ASP A 18 -13.60 -5.72 -1.94
CA ASP A 18 -14.02 -5.81 -0.54
C ASP A 18 -14.19 -7.24 -0.01
N VAL A 19 -13.95 -8.23 -0.89
CA VAL A 19 -14.04 -9.67 -0.61
C VAL A 19 -12.77 -10.39 -1.05
N ASP A 20 -12.53 -11.59 -0.52
CA ASP A 20 -11.33 -12.38 -0.84
C ASP A 20 -11.47 -13.16 -2.16
N THR A 21 -11.79 -12.44 -3.23
CA THR A 21 -11.86 -12.98 -4.60
C THR A 21 -11.12 -12.06 -5.55
N GLY A 22 -10.50 -12.62 -6.61
CA GLY A 22 -9.89 -11.82 -7.65
C GLY A 22 -10.93 -11.20 -8.60
N LEU A 23 -10.56 -10.10 -9.26
CA LEU A 23 -11.40 -9.37 -10.22
C LEU A 23 -11.30 -9.96 -11.64
N TYR A 24 -11.30 -11.27 -11.74
CA TYR A 24 -11.25 -12.01 -13.00
C TYR A 24 -12.43 -12.98 -13.13
N SER A 25 -12.75 -13.37 -14.34
CA SER A 25 -13.77 -14.36 -14.64
C SER A 25 -13.18 -15.76 -14.83
N SER A 26 -14.05 -16.80 -14.83
CA SER A 26 -13.64 -18.17 -15.15
C SER A 26 -13.12 -18.33 -16.58
N LYS A 27 -13.41 -17.36 -17.48
CA LYS A 27 -12.98 -17.35 -18.89
C LYS A 27 -11.58 -16.75 -19.07
N ASP A 28 -11.03 -16.09 -18.07
CA ASP A 28 -9.73 -15.43 -18.16
C ASP A 28 -8.60 -16.47 -18.07
N THR A 29 -7.83 -16.61 -19.13
CA THR A 29 -6.66 -17.52 -19.21
C THR A 29 -5.50 -17.03 -18.35
N HIS A 30 -5.34 -15.70 -18.20
CA HIS A 30 -4.31 -15.03 -17.42
C HIS A 30 -4.92 -14.25 -16.23
N LYS A 31 -5.45 -14.98 -15.26
CA LYS A 31 -6.20 -14.44 -14.10
C LYS A 31 -5.53 -13.26 -13.39
N LYS A 32 -4.22 -13.37 -13.09
CA LYS A 32 -3.47 -12.28 -12.43
C LYS A 32 -3.44 -11.01 -13.28
N MET A 33 -3.25 -11.14 -14.60
CA MET A 33 -3.23 -9.99 -15.49
C MET A 33 -4.61 -9.36 -15.66
N ALA A 34 -5.66 -10.18 -15.74
CA ALA A 34 -7.05 -9.71 -15.79
C ALA A 34 -7.42 -8.92 -14.52
N ASP A 35 -7.05 -9.44 -13.33
CA ASP A 35 -7.23 -8.75 -12.05
C ASP A 35 -6.51 -7.40 -12.04
N MET A 36 -5.23 -7.34 -12.44
CA MET A 36 -4.47 -6.09 -12.45
C MET A 36 -5.07 -5.04 -13.40
N LYS A 37 -5.47 -5.46 -14.60
CA LYS A 37 -6.15 -4.58 -15.57
C LYS A 37 -7.47 -4.03 -15.02
N LYS A 38 -8.26 -4.89 -14.36
CA LYS A 38 -9.54 -4.47 -13.78
C LYS A 38 -9.34 -3.48 -12.64
N ARG A 39 -8.30 -3.64 -11.81
CA ARG A 39 -7.93 -2.66 -10.79
C ARG A 39 -7.56 -1.31 -11.40
N CYS A 40 -6.73 -1.28 -12.45
CA CYS A 40 -6.40 -0.04 -13.16
C CYS A 40 -7.65 0.64 -13.70
N GLN A 41 -8.57 -0.12 -14.31
CA GLN A 41 -9.85 0.42 -14.82
C GLN A 41 -10.67 1.05 -13.69
N LEU A 42 -10.85 0.37 -12.55
CA LEU A 42 -11.59 0.89 -11.41
C LEU A 42 -10.95 2.17 -10.82
N ILE A 43 -9.62 2.24 -10.79
CA ILE A 43 -8.90 3.43 -10.35
C ILE A 43 -9.12 4.59 -11.32
N GLU A 44 -9.00 4.36 -12.63
CA GLU A 44 -9.24 5.38 -13.66
C GLU A 44 -10.68 5.90 -13.64
N GLU A 45 -11.66 5.02 -13.45
CA GLU A 45 -13.08 5.39 -13.29
C GLU A 45 -13.36 6.20 -12.02
N ALA A 46 -12.69 5.86 -10.91
CA ALA A 46 -12.86 6.53 -9.62
C ALA A 46 -12.20 7.91 -9.56
N LYS A 47 -11.13 8.14 -10.35
CA LYS A 47 -10.33 9.39 -10.38
C LYS A 47 -9.93 9.86 -8.98
N PRO A 48 -9.22 9.03 -8.19
CA PRO A 48 -8.88 9.38 -6.83
C PRO A 48 -7.73 10.39 -6.76
N ASP A 49 -7.65 11.15 -5.68
CA ASP A 49 -6.52 12.05 -5.39
C ASP A 49 -5.21 11.28 -5.11
N LEU A 50 -5.34 10.06 -4.60
CA LEU A 50 -4.22 9.14 -4.37
C LEU A 50 -4.68 7.68 -4.33
N VAL A 51 -3.74 6.76 -4.51
CA VAL A 51 -3.95 5.31 -4.46
C VAL A 51 -2.96 4.65 -3.52
N ILE A 52 -3.46 3.80 -2.63
CA ILE A 52 -2.63 2.96 -1.76
C ILE A 52 -2.88 1.49 -2.08
N SER A 53 -1.85 0.75 -2.46
CA SER A 53 -1.89 -0.70 -2.60
C SER A 53 -1.20 -1.33 -1.39
N ILE A 54 -1.95 -2.02 -0.55
CA ILE A 54 -1.46 -2.61 0.72
C ILE A 54 -1.05 -4.06 0.46
N HIS A 55 0.17 -4.38 0.84
CA HIS A 55 0.79 -5.69 0.64
C HIS A 55 1.56 -6.17 1.86
N GLN A 56 1.87 -7.46 1.86
CA GLN A 56 2.91 -8.07 2.68
C GLN A 56 3.98 -8.63 1.75
N ASN A 57 5.22 -8.34 2.09
CA ASN A 57 6.38 -8.72 1.30
C ASN A 57 6.82 -10.17 1.60
N SER A 58 7.70 -10.70 0.76
CA SER A 58 8.38 -11.97 1.00
C SER A 58 9.77 -11.93 0.37
N TYR A 59 10.75 -12.55 1.03
CA TYR A 59 12.12 -12.63 0.54
C TYR A 59 12.73 -13.97 0.91
N HIS A 60 13.73 -14.44 0.19
CA HIS A 60 14.35 -15.75 0.43
C HIS A 60 15.18 -15.82 1.73
N GLU A 61 15.63 -14.68 2.25
CA GLU A 61 16.33 -14.60 3.53
C GLU A 61 15.34 -14.26 4.66
N GLU A 62 15.17 -15.16 5.62
CA GLU A 62 14.23 -15.00 6.74
C GLU A 62 14.55 -13.78 7.62
N ALA A 63 15.83 -13.39 7.73
CA ALA A 63 16.26 -12.24 8.54
C ALA A 63 15.78 -10.89 8.00
N ILE A 64 15.33 -10.82 6.74
CA ILE A 64 14.86 -9.59 6.12
C ILE A 64 13.48 -9.24 6.66
N ARG A 65 13.34 -7.97 7.11
CA ARG A 65 12.13 -7.45 7.77
C ARG A 65 11.94 -5.95 7.57
N GLY A 66 10.81 -5.43 8.03
CA GLY A 66 10.48 -4.01 8.10
C GLY A 66 9.49 -3.55 7.02
N GLY A 67 8.70 -2.52 7.34
CA GLY A 67 7.76 -1.88 6.42
C GLY A 67 8.48 -1.01 5.40
N GLN A 68 8.07 -1.09 4.14
CA GLN A 68 8.67 -0.32 3.05
C GLN A 68 7.62 0.17 2.07
N VAL A 69 7.75 1.42 1.62
CA VAL A 69 6.84 2.01 0.64
C VAL A 69 7.55 2.21 -0.70
N PHE A 70 6.92 1.72 -1.76
CA PHE A 70 7.41 1.86 -3.12
C PHE A 70 6.58 2.85 -3.91
N TYR A 71 7.23 3.63 -4.77
CA TYR A 71 6.61 4.59 -5.68
C TYR A 71 7.20 4.47 -7.09
N TYR A 72 6.45 4.94 -8.10
CA TYR A 72 6.97 4.96 -9.47
C TYR A 72 8.12 5.96 -9.59
N LYS A 73 9.24 5.54 -10.18
CA LYS A 73 10.51 6.28 -10.20
C LYS A 73 10.44 7.73 -10.70
N THR A 74 9.51 8.05 -11.59
CA THR A 74 9.34 9.39 -12.16
C THR A 74 8.18 10.18 -11.54
N SER A 75 7.42 9.56 -10.63
CA SER A 75 6.28 10.21 -9.98
C SER A 75 6.73 11.09 -8.81
N VAL A 76 6.69 12.39 -9.00
CA VAL A 76 7.01 13.37 -7.93
C VAL A 76 6.01 13.28 -6.78
N GLN A 77 4.71 13.22 -7.08
CA GLN A 77 3.66 13.12 -6.05
C GLN A 77 3.64 11.74 -5.39
N GLY A 78 3.85 10.67 -6.15
CA GLY A 78 4.02 9.32 -5.60
C GLY A 78 5.22 9.24 -4.65
N LYS A 79 6.34 9.92 -4.95
CA LYS A 79 7.49 10.02 -4.05
C LYS A 79 7.13 10.71 -2.74
N LYS A 80 6.50 11.88 -2.78
CA LYS A 80 6.06 12.62 -1.58
C LYS A 80 5.13 11.78 -0.70
N LEU A 81 4.15 11.11 -1.32
CA LEU A 81 3.24 10.20 -0.61
C LEU A 81 4.01 9.05 0.04
N ALA A 82 4.94 8.42 -0.70
CA ALA A 82 5.76 7.33 -0.18
C ALA A 82 6.64 7.77 1.00
N GLU A 83 7.24 8.95 0.93
CA GLU A 83 8.07 9.50 2.01
C GLU A 83 7.25 9.82 3.26
N SER A 84 6.04 10.37 3.11
CA SER A 84 5.12 10.60 4.22
C SER A 84 4.74 9.30 4.94
N LEU A 85 4.35 8.26 4.18
CA LEU A 85 4.01 6.95 4.74
C LEU A 85 5.23 6.25 5.36
N GLN A 86 6.38 6.30 4.71
CA GLN A 86 7.61 5.68 5.22
C GLN A 86 8.04 6.29 6.55
N LYS A 87 8.00 7.61 6.68
CA LYS A 87 8.27 8.32 7.94
C LYS A 87 7.36 7.82 9.08
N ARG A 88 6.08 7.52 8.78
CA ARG A 88 5.16 6.96 9.78
C ARG A 88 5.49 5.51 10.12
N PHE A 89 5.90 4.71 9.15
CA PHE A 89 6.42 3.36 9.42
C PHE A 89 7.64 3.39 10.34
N ASP A 90 8.58 4.30 10.11
CA ASP A 90 9.79 4.42 10.93
C ASP A 90 9.42 4.81 12.37
N TYR A 91 8.47 5.74 12.54
CA TYR A 91 7.98 6.13 13.87
C TYR A 91 7.30 4.98 14.62
N VAL A 92 6.47 4.18 13.94
CA VAL A 92 5.67 3.12 14.58
C VAL A 92 6.44 1.82 14.77
N LEU A 93 7.29 1.45 13.81
CA LEU A 93 8.10 0.24 13.85
C LEU A 93 9.41 0.43 14.64
N GLY A 94 9.78 1.69 14.88
CA GLY A 94 10.96 2.07 15.65
C GLY A 94 12.28 1.73 14.96
N ASP A 95 13.37 1.70 15.73
CA ASP A 95 14.75 1.50 15.25
C ASP A 95 15.00 0.18 14.52
N SER A 96 14.06 -0.75 14.61
CA SER A 96 14.11 -2.01 13.86
C SER A 96 13.77 -1.84 12.37
N ASN A 97 13.07 -0.76 11.98
CA ASN A 97 12.78 -0.45 10.59
C ASN A 97 13.85 0.47 9.99
N LYS A 98 14.75 -0.09 9.22
CA LYS A 98 15.81 0.66 8.50
C LYS A 98 15.49 0.86 7.03
N ARG A 99 14.22 0.65 6.65
CA ARG A 99 13.77 0.80 5.27
C ARG A 99 13.51 2.26 4.94
N GLN A 100 13.68 2.58 3.66
CA GLN A 100 13.38 3.91 3.12
C GLN A 100 12.39 3.78 1.98
N ALA A 101 11.64 4.84 1.70
CA ALA A 101 10.82 4.91 0.50
C ALA A 101 11.69 4.64 -0.74
N LYS A 102 11.23 3.74 -1.62
CA LYS A 102 12.06 3.22 -2.72
C LYS A 102 11.38 3.39 -4.06
N ALA A 103 12.11 3.97 -5.02
CA ALA A 103 11.67 4.01 -6.41
C ALA A 103 11.59 2.60 -7.02
N ASN A 104 10.55 2.36 -7.79
CA ASN A 104 10.33 1.08 -8.47
C ASN A 104 9.73 1.32 -9.87
N ASP A 105 10.11 0.50 -10.83
CA ASP A 105 9.62 0.53 -12.21
C ASP A 105 9.18 -0.85 -12.73
N ASN A 106 8.92 -1.80 -11.83
CA ASN A 106 8.53 -3.17 -12.16
C ASN A 106 7.11 -3.54 -11.71
N TYR A 107 6.56 -2.86 -10.71
CA TYR A 107 5.21 -3.15 -10.24
C TYR A 107 4.16 -2.67 -11.23
N TYR A 108 3.27 -3.57 -11.62
CA TYR A 108 2.26 -3.32 -12.65
C TYR A 108 1.41 -2.08 -12.37
N LEU A 109 0.88 -1.93 -11.17
CA LEU A 109 0.05 -0.78 -10.80
C LEU A 109 0.83 0.54 -10.85
N LEU A 110 2.10 0.55 -10.41
CA LEU A 110 2.94 1.75 -10.48
C LEU A 110 3.18 2.22 -11.93
N LEU A 111 3.22 1.28 -12.87
CA LEU A 111 3.44 1.56 -14.30
C LEU A 111 2.18 2.04 -15.04
N HIS A 112 0.99 1.63 -14.59
CA HIS A 112 -0.25 1.79 -15.36
C HIS A 112 -1.27 2.74 -14.72
N VAL A 113 -1.05 3.17 -13.49
CA VAL A 113 -1.90 4.16 -12.79
C VAL A 113 -1.24 5.53 -12.88
N LYS A 114 -2.01 6.55 -13.27
CA LYS A 114 -1.53 7.92 -13.49
C LYS A 114 -1.56 8.77 -12.22
N GLU A 115 -2.51 8.49 -11.35
CA GLU A 115 -2.70 9.15 -10.08
C GLU A 115 -1.50 8.89 -9.15
N PRO A 116 -1.24 9.73 -8.13
CA PRO A 116 -0.25 9.45 -7.11
C PRO A 116 -0.51 8.09 -6.47
N ILE A 117 0.33 7.09 -6.76
CA ILE A 117 0.17 5.72 -6.27
C ILE A 117 1.41 5.23 -5.56
N VAL A 118 1.20 4.48 -4.50
CA VAL A 118 2.25 3.77 -3.78
C VAL A 118 1.86 2.32 -3.48
N ILE A 119 2.87 1.48 -3.29
CA ILE A 119 2.72 0.14 -2.74
C ILE A 119 3.32 0.13 -1.34
N ALA A 120 2.49 -0.10 -0.34
CA ALA A 120 2.88 -0.17 1.06
C ALA A 120 3.06 -1.65 1.47
N GLU A 121 4.30 -2.07 1.56
CA GLU A 121 4.68 -3.39 2.07
C GLU A 121 4.79 -3.31 3.59
N CYS A 122 3.81 -3.88 4.29
CA CYS A 122 3.63 -3.73 5.74
C CYS A 122 4.56 -4.58 6.61
N GLY A 123 5.32 -5.48 6.01
CA GLY A 123 6.24 -6.42 6.66
C GLY A 123 6.42 -7.66 5.79
N PHE A 124 7.28 -8.57 6.23
CA PHE A 124 7.67 -9.76 5.47
C PHE A 124 7.02 -11.04 6.02
N LEU A 125 6.20 -11.70 5.21
CA LEU A 125 5.64 -13.02 5.54
C LEU A 125 6.72 -14.11 5.66
N SER A 126 7.86 -13.93 5.00
CA SER A 126 9.04 -14.81 5.13
C SER A 126 9.77 -14.67 6.47
N ASN A 127 9.57 -13.58 7.21
CA ASN A 127 10.10 -13.40 8.55
C ASN A 127 9.08 -13.90 9.58
N ARG A 128 9.44 -14.93 10.37
CA ARG A 128 8.49 -15.58 11.30
C ARG A 128 7.93 -14.65 12.37
N GLU A 129 8.73 -13.71 12.86
CA GLU A 129 8.28 -12.74 13.87
C GLU A 129 7.29 -11.74 13.28
N GLU A 130 7.58 -11.21 12.08
CA GLU A 130 6.66 -10.30 11.39
C GLU A 130 5.39 -11.01 10.96
N ALA A 131 5.47 -12.22 10.40
CA ALA A 131 4.30 -13.00 10.03
C ALA A 131 3.33 -13.18 11.21
N LYS A 132 3.84 -13.56 12.39
CA LYS A 132 3.03 -13.67 13.62
C LYS A 132 2.38 -12.34 14.02
N LYS A 133 3.09 -11.22 13.90
CA LYS A 133 2.52 -9.89 14.20
C LYS A 133 1.43 -9.52 13.19
N LEU A 134 1.69 -9.74 11.90
CA LEU A 134 0.74 -9.43 10.82
C LEU A 134 -0.58 -10.21 10.91
N GLU A 135 -0.61 -11.36 11.59
CA GLU A 135 -1.82 -12.13 11.87
C GLU A 135 -2.67 -11.53 13.01
N THR A 136 -2.10 -10.65 13.84
CA THR A 136 -2.81 -10.10 15.01
C THR A 136 -3.64 -8.88 14.65
N GLU A 137 -4.86 -8.81 15.21
CA GLU A 137 -5.78 -7.68 15.07
C GLU A 137 -5.14 -6.37 15.54
N GLU A 138 -4.42 -6.40 16.66
CA GLU A 138 -3.75 -5.24 17.25
C GLU A 138 -2.70 -4.66 16.30
N TYR A 139 -1.84 -5.50 15.73
CA TYR A 139 -0.79 -5.02 14.83
C TYR A 139 -1.34 -4.54 13.50
N GLN A 140 -2.37 -5.19 12.96
CA GLN A 140 -3.08 -4.73 11.76
C GLN A 140 -3.75 -3.37 11.99
N ASP A 141 -4.31 -3.15 13.17
CA ASP A 141 -4.92 -1.88 13.54
C ASP A 141 -3.86 -0.78 13.66
N ARG A 142 -2.74 -1.07 14.30
CA ARG A 142 -1.59 -0.19 14.40
C ARG A 142 -1.03 0.20 13.03
N LEU A 143 -0.92 -0.75 12.10
CA LEU A 143 -0.50 -0.49 10.71
C LEU A 143 -1.53 0.38 9.97
N ALA A 144 -2.82 0.09 10.11
CA ALA A 144 -3.88 0.88 9.51
C ALA A 144 -3.87 2.33 10.00
N TRP A 145 -3.69 2.54 11.32
CA TRP A 145 -3.52 3.87 11.89
C TRP A 145 -2.28 4.58 11.37
N THR A 146 -1.17 3.86 11.25
CA THR A 146 0.09 4.39 10.70
C THR A 146 -0.09 4.90 9.27
N LEU A 147 -0.73 4.10 8.41
CA LEU A 147 -1.04 4.48 7.03
C LEU A 147 -2.00 5.67 6.98
N HIS A 148 -3.03 5.68 7.82
CA HIS A 148 -3.97 6.80 7.95
C HIS A 148 -3.23 8.11 8.26
N MET A 149 -2.36 8.13 9.28
CA MET A 149 -1.61 9.32 9.66
C MET A 149 -0.71 9.84 8.52
N GLY A 150 -0.08 8.95 7.77
CA GLY A 150 0.75 9.31 6.62
C GLY A 150 -0.07 9.85 5.45
N ILE A 151 -1.24 9.28 5.18
CA ILE A 151 -2.17 9.77 4.15
C ILE A 151 -2.67 11.17 4.51
N MET A 152 -3.11 11.37 5.75
CA MET A 152 -3.60 12.69 6.20
C MET A 152 -2.51 13.75 6.17
N GLU A 153 -1.26 13.40 6.55
CA GLU A 153 -0.11 14.32 6.43
C GLU A 153 0.10 14.72 4.95
N TYR A 154 0.07 13.77 4.02
CA TYR A 154 0.21 14.04 2.60
C TYR A 154 -0.91 14.92 2.05
N LEU A 155 -2.17 14.61 2.36
CA LEU A 155 -3.34 15.39 1.89
C LEU A 155 -3.27 16.84 2.39
N ASN A 156 -2.94 17.06 3.66
CA ASN A 156 -2.82 18.40 4.25
C ASN A 156 -1.69 19.26 3.65
N GLN A 157 -0.65 18.63 3.13
CA GLN A 157 0.49 19.33 2.50
C GLN A 157 0.27 19.67 1.02
N ASN A 158 -0.73 19.10 0.39
CA ASN A 158 -0.99 19.24 -1.05
C ASN A 158 -2.38 19.83 -1.38
N GLN A 159 -3.05 20.39 -0.37
CA GLN A 159 -4.28 21.20 -0.54
C GLN A 159 -3.96 22.63 -1.00
#